data_d1ae95be50aac0a517cda8a3927cd6a7
#
_entry.id   d1ae95be50aac0a517cda8a3927cd6a7
#
_cell.length_a   1.000
_cell.length_b   1.000
_cell.length_c   1.000
_cell.angle_alpha   90.00
_cell.angle_beta   90.00
_cell.angle_gamma   90.00
#
_symmetry.space_group_name_H-M   'P 1'
#
loop_
_entity.id
_entity.type
_entity.pdbx_description
1 polymer ?
#
loop_
_entity_poly.entity_id
_entity_poly.type
_entity_poly.pdbx_seq_one_letter_code
_entity_poly.pdbx_strand_id
1 'polypeptide(L)'
;MLDSIKVIIIILKLVMSRIFIALTPKLEFNKIICELKEDQNKFLIRNHKVNWSKDNQHHITMNFIGSMEPEQKEEMFHSLENRSSFKNLPVEIDSLSYFPNENGQVLVANIALTPRLQKLFDEVEKVVAKIGFGMALRTFRPHITLARFKDKNRPFSQIIELEEPVNSVIEALDIYESSFKSGKTLHTLIQTYSFE
;
A
#
# COMPACT_ATOMS: atom_id res chain seq x y z
N MET A 1 -21.38 -18.03 -30.57
CA MET A 1 -21.76 -16.72 -30.01
C MET A 1 -21.48 -16.60 -28.52
N LEU A 2 -21.84 -17.57 -27.65
CA LEU A 2 -21.50 -17.55 -26.19
C LEU A 2 -19.98 -17.61 -25.91
N ASP A 3 -19.21 -18.36 -26.71
CA ASP A 3 -17.75 -18.48 -26.51
C ASP A 3 -17.01 -17.20 -26.89
N SER A 4 -17.46 -16.48 -27.91
CA SER A 4 -16.87 -15.19 -28.28
C SER A 4 -17.08 -14.13 -27.20
N ILE A 5 -18.23 -14.13 -26.54
CA ILE A 5 -18.53 -13.21 -25.44
C ILE A 5 -17.68 -13.56 -24.21
N LYS A 6 -17.48 -14.85 -23.89
CA LYS A 6 -16.57 -15.29 -22.81
C LYS A 6 -15.13 -14.90 -23.09
N VAL A 7 -14.66 -15.05 -24.33
CA VAL A 7 -13.31 -14.64 -24.73
C VAL A 7 -13.15 -13.13 -24.64
N ILE A 8 -14.12 -12.34 -25.06
CA ILE A 8 -14.10 -10.87 -24.92
C ILE A 8 -14.09 -10.47 -23.44
N ILE A 9 -14.91 -11.10 -22.59
CA ILE A 9 -14.94 -10.83 -21.15
C ILE A 9 -13.61 -11.25 -20.49
N ILE A 10 -12.98 -12.33 -20.94
CA ILE A 10 -11.67 -12.78 -20.45
C ILE A 10 -10.58 -11.79 -20.92
N ILE A 11 -10.61 -11.33 -22.15
CA ILE A 11 -9.67 -10.33 -22.70
C ILE A 11 -9.87 -8.99 -21.98
N LEU A 12 -11.10 -8.53 -21.77
CA LEU A 12 -11.39 -7.32 -20.99
C LEU A 12 -10.92 -7.46 -19.53
N LYS A 13 -11.11 -8.60 -18.87
CA LYS A 13 -10.56 -8.87 -17.53
C LYS A 13 -9.04 -8.94 -17.50
N LEU A 14 -8.38 -9.33 -18.60
CA LEU A 14 -6.92 -9.34 -18.73
C LEU A 14 -6.32 -7.96 -19.00
N VAL A 15 -7.12 -7.02 -19.49
CA VAL A 15 -6.69 -5.65 -19.84
C VAL A 15 -7.04 -4.64 -18.74
N MET A 16 -7.94 -4.97 -17.81
CA MET A 16 -8.28 -4.06 -16.71
C MET A 16 -7.18 -4.08 -15.64
N SER A 17 -6.28 -3.13 -15.72
CA SER A 17 -5.24 -2.93 -14.72
C SER A 17 -5.86 -2.47 -13.40
N ARG A 18 -5.38 -3.04 -12.28
CA ARG A 18 -5.79 -2.61 -10.95
C ARG A 18 -4.87 -1.49 -10.50
N ILE A 19 -5.41 -0.31 -10.39
CA ILE A 19 -4.67 0.87 -9.97
C ILE A 19 -4.76 1.05 -8.46
N PHE A 20 -3.65 1.44 -7.84
CA PHE A 20 -3.63 1.93 -6.47
C PHE A 20 -2.66 3.10 -6.34
N ILE A 21 -2.95 3.96 -5.37
CA ILE A 21 -2.14 5.12 -5.00
C ILE A 21 -1.45 4.81 -3.69
N ALA A 22 -0.15 5.10 -3.60
CA ALA A 22 0.66 4.78 -2.44
C ALA A 22 1.74 5.81 -2.16
N LEU A 23 2.26 5.78 -0.95
CA LEU A 23 3.48 6.46 -0.54
C LEU A 23 4.58 5.42 -0.44
N THR A 24 5.68 5.63 -1.18
CA THR A 24 6.77 4.64 -1.24
C THR A 24 7.97 5.11 -0.42
N PRO A 25 8.47 4.27 0.51
CA PRO A 25 9.69 4.54 1.23
C PRO A 25 10.89 4.67 0.30
N LYS A 26 11.72 5.70 0.48
CA LYS A 26 13.03 5.79 -0.17
C LYS A 26 14.02 4.76 0.39
N LEU A 27 15.17 4.66 -0.26
CA LEU A 27 16.18 3.64 0.01
C LEU A 27 16.53 3.53 1.50
N GLU A 28 16.81 4.64 2.18
CA GLU A 28 17.22 4.62 3.59
C GLU A 28 16.10 4.13 4.50
N PHE A 29 14.87 4.62 4.31
CA PHE A 29 13.73 4.14 5.09
C PHE A 29 13.43 2.67 4.78
N ASN A 30 13.56 2.28 3.52
CA ASN A 30 13.34 0.89 3.12
C ASN A 30 14.37 -0.06 3.74
N LYS A 31 15.63 0.35 3.93
CA LYS A 31 16.63 -0.44 4.67
C LYS A 31 16.20 -0.69 6.11
N ILE A 32 15.73 0.33 6.82
CA ILE A 32 15.25 0.19 8.19
C ILE A 32 14.05 -0.77 8.27
N ILE A 33 13.13 -0.70 7.29
CA ILE A 33 12.02 -1.66 7.20
C ILE A 33 12.53 -3.09 6.99
N CYS A 34 13.58 -3.27 6.20
CA CYS A 34 14.20 -4.59 5.99
C CYS A 34 14.86 -5.11 7.27
N GLU A 35 15.54 -4.26 8.03
CA GLU A 35 16.12 -4.60 9.32
C GLU A 35 15.03 -5.02 10.33
N LEU A 36 13.94 -4.25 10.42
CA LEU A 36 12.76 -4.64 11.21
C LEU A 36 12.23 -6.02 10.84
N LYS A 37 12.15 -6.35 9.55
CA LYS A 37 11.72 -7.68 9.07
C LYS A 37 12.69 -8.78 9.51
N GLU A 38 13.99 -8.53 9.41
CA GLU A 38 15.01 -9.50 9.82
C GLU A 38 14.96 -9.78 11.30
N ASP A 39 14.80 -8.76 12.14
CA ASP A 39 14.67 -8.91 13.58
C ASP A 39 13.42 -9.70 13.96
N GLN A 40 12.27 -9.37 13.35
CA GLN A 40 11.05 -10.15 13.57
C GLN A 40 11.22 -11.61 13.12
N ASN A 41 11.93 -11.87 12.04
CA ASN A 41 12.20 -13.22 11.55
C ASN A 41 13.07 -14.01 12.52
N LYS A 42 14.07 -13.39 13.14
CA LYS A 42 14.95 -14.04 14.12
C LYS A 42 14.24 -14.39 15.43
N PHE A 43 13.41 -13.48 15.95
CA PHE A 43 12.88 -13.54 17.31
C PHE A 43 11.45 -14.10 17.40
N LEU A 44 10.55 -13.67 16.54
CA LEU A 44 9.11 -13.94 16.67
C LEU A 44 8.59 -14.98 15.69
N ILE A 45 9.19 -15.12 14.52
CA ILE A 45 8.57 -15.81 13.38
C ILE A 45 9.31 -17.08 12.98
N ARG A 46 10.36 -17.43 13.70
CA ARG A 46 11.31 -18.51 13.38
C ARG A 46 10.69 -19.86 12.97
N ASN A 47 9.51 -20.16 13.49
CA ASN A 47 8.83 -21.45 13.26
C ASN A 47 7.53 -21.32 12.44
N HIS A 48 7.24 -20.15 11.85
CA HIS A 48 6.01 -19.90 11.13
C HIS A 48 6.22 -19.86 9.62
N LYS A 49 5.25 -20.37 8.87
CA LYS A 49 5.24 -20.26 7.39
C LYS A 49 4.80 -18.86 6.99
N VAL A 50 5.77 -18.02 6.68
CA VAL A 50 5.56 -16.61 6.38
C VAL A 50 5.97 -16.30 4.94
N ASN A 51 5.17 -15.50 4.27
CA ASN A 51 5.50 -14.92 2.97
C ASN A 51 5.86 -13.44 3.17
N TRP A 52 7.16 -13.15 3.28
CA TRP A 52 7.67 -11.80 3.44
C TRP A 52 7.42 -10.94 2.21
N SER A 53 7.05 -9.68 2.43
CA SER A 53 7.00 -8.67 1.38
C SER A 53 8.39 -8.48 0.79
N LYS A 54 8.47 -8.33 -0.54
CA LYS A 54 9.72 -7.99 -1.19
C LYS A 54 10.13 -6.57 -0.83
N ASP A 55 11.43 -6.33 -0.73
CA ASP A 55 11.98 -5.04 -0.31
C ASP A 55 11.57 -3.89 -1.24
N ASN A 56 11.40 -4.18 -2.52
CA ASN A 56 10.92 -3.21 -3.52
C ASN A 56 9.39 -3.11 -3.62
N GLN A 57 8.66 -3.66 -2.66
CA GLN A 57 7.19 -3.63 -2.62
C GLN A 57 6.64 -2.99 -1.34
N HIS A 58 7.50 -2.46 -0.48
CA HIS A 58 7.04 -1.74 0.70
C HIS A 58 6.38 -0.42 0.28
N HIS A 59 5.19 -0.15 0.81
CA HIS A 59 4.43 1.06 0.54
C HIS A 59 3.35 1.28 1.60
N ILE A 60 2.92 2.53 1.76
CA ILE A 60 1.71 2.89 2.51
C ILE A 60 0.61 3.08 1.48
N THR A 61 -0.41 2.22 1.46
CA THR A 61 -1.54 2.37 0.54
C THR A 61 -2.40 3.56 0.93
N MET A 62 -2.56 4.51 0.04
CA MET A 62 -3.46 5.65 0.19
C MET A 62 -4.88 5.28 -0.31
N ASN A 63 -4.99 4.75 -1.51
CA ASN A 63 -6.26 4.28 -2.04
C ASN A 63 -6.05 3.11 -2.99
N PHE A 64 -6.93 2.10 -2.90
CA PHE A 64 -6.98 0.98 -3.84
C PHE A 64 -8.21 1.15 -4.73
N ILE A 65 -8.00 1.69 -5.92
CA ILE A 65 -9.08 2.08 -6.85
C ILE A 65 -9.63 0.85 -7.57
N GLY A 66 -8.77 -0.08 -7.96
CA GLY A 66 -9.17 -1.21 -8.79
C GLY A 66 -9.07 -0.89 -10.28
N SER A 67 -9.99 -1.43 -11.05
CA SER A 67 -9.98 -1.25 -12.52
C SER A 67 -10.44 0.15 -12.91
N MET A 68 -9.71 0.77 -13.81
CA MET A 68 -9.99 2.11 -14.34
C MET A 68 -10.02 2.10 -15.86
N GLU A 69 -10.90 2.92 -16.44
CA GLU A 69 -10.88 3.22 -17.87
C GLU A 69 -9.75 4.22 -18.19
N PRO A 70 -9.21 4.21 -19.42
CA PRO A 70 -8.11 5.10 -19.82
C PRO A 70 -8.40 6.59 -19.52
N GLU A 71 -9.60 7.06 -19.79
CA GLU A 71 -10.01 8.45 -19.59
C GLU A 71 -10.02 8.83 -18.11
N GLN A 72 -10.48 7.93 -17.23
CA GLN A 72 -10.46 8.13 -15.78
C GLN A 72 -9.04 8.21 -15.25
N LYS A 73 -8.13 7.42 -15.82
CA LYS A 73 -6.72 7.40 -15.46
C LYS A 73 -6.05 8.73 -15.83
N GLU A 74 -6.29 9.24 -17.03
CA GLU A 74 -5.78 10.55 -17.46
C GLU A 74 -6.33 11.69 -16.59
N GLU A 75 -7.63 11.68 -16.28
CA GLU A 75 -8.24 12.67 -15.39
C GLU A 75 -7.64 12.61 -13.97
N MET A 76 -7.37 11.40 -13.45
CA MET A 76 -6.69 11.22 -12.17
C MET A 76 -5.30 11.84 -12.20
N PHE A 77 -4.49 11.53 -13.20
CA PHE A 77 -3.14 12.07 -13.33
C PHE A 77 -3.15 13.60 -13.35
N HIS A 78 -3.97 14.20 -14.19
CA HIS A 78 -4.12 15.65 -14.26
C HIS A 78 -4.61 16.27 -12.94
N SER A 79 -5.55 15.60 -12.26
CA SER A 79 -6.08 16.10 -10.99
C SER A 79 -5.06 16.02 -9.85
N LEU A 80 -4.14 15.07 -9.86
CA LEU A 80 -3.07 14.96 -8.88
C LEU A 80 -1.93 15.94 -9.20
N GLU A 81 -1.57 16.12 -10.46
CA GLU A 81 -0.53 17.06 -10.89
C GLU A 81 -0.83 18.49 -10.47
N ASN A 82 -2.08 18.94 -10.62
CA ASN A 82 -2.52 20.27 -10.22
C ASN A 82 -2.56 20.50 -8.69
N ARG A 83 -2.23 19.48 -7.89
CA ARG A 83 -2.11 19.57 -6.44
C ARG A 83 -0.65 19.61 -5.96
N SER A 84 0.24 20.12 -6.78
CA SER A 84 1.70 20.14 -6.65
C SER A 84 2.28 20.90 -5.45
N SER A 85 1.52 21.10 -4.38
CA SER A 85 2.02 21.63 -3.10
C SER A 85 2.21 20.54 -2.05
N PHE A 86 2.35 19.29 -2.46
CA PHE A 86 2.73 18.24 -1.53
C PHE A 86 4.17 18.50 -1.05
N LYS A 87 4.33 18.58 0.26
CA LYS A 87 5.65 18.75 0.89
C LYS A 87 6.11 17.44 1.46
N ASN A 88 7.40 17.27 1.57
CA ASN A 88 8.00 16.15 2.28
C ASN A 88 7.24 15.77 3.55
N LEU A 89 6.80 14.52 3.65
CA LEU A 89 5.90 14.03 4.68
C LEU A 89 6.66 13.24 5.74
N PRO A 90 6.87 13.79 6.95
CA PRO A 90 7.40 13.01 8.06
C PRO A 90 6.46 11.85 8.41
N VAL A 91 7.02 10.67 8.60
CA VAL A 91 6.32 9.46 9.02
C VAL A 91 7.09 8.77 10.13
N GLU A 92 6.35 8.07 10.99
CA GLU A 92 6.89 7.34 12.13
C GLU A 92 6.28 5.93 12.16
N ILE A 93 7.13 4.91 12.29
CA ILE A 93 6.69 3.56 12.66
C ILE A 93 6.78 3.46 14.18
N ASP A 94 5.68 3.23 14.85
CA ASP A 94 5.58 3.15 16.31
C ASP A 94 5.42 1.71 16.81
N SER A 95 4.80 0.85 16.00
CA SER A 95 4.43 -0.49 16.45
C SER A 95 4.25 -1.46 15.30
N LEU A 96 4.18 -2.76 15.64
CA LEU A 96 3.83 -3.85 14.74
C LEU A 96 2.52 -4.48 15.18
N SER A 97 1.66 -4.83 14.24
CA SER A 97 0.40 -5.51 14.55
C SER A 97 -0.06 -6.41 13.41
N TYR A 98 -1.17 -7.11 13.63
CA TYR A 98 -1.87 -7.80 12.57
C TYR A 98 -2.95 -6.93 11.95
N PHE A 99 -3.14 -7.08 10.65
CA PHE A 99 -4.14 -6.34 9.89
C PHE A 99 -5.15 -7.31 9.24
N PRO A 100 -6.46 -6.96 9.23
CA PRO A 100 -7.07 -5.69 9.67
C PRO A 100 -7.30 -5.57 11.18
N ASN A 101 -7.09 -6.62 11.95
CA ASN A 101 -7.23 -6.69 13.40
C ASN A 101 -6.37 -7.84 13.95
N GLU A 102 -6.44 -8.10 15.25
CA GLU A 102 -5.67 -9.17 15.91
C GLU A 102 -5.90 -10.58 15.32
N ASN A 103 -6.98 -10.79 14.58
CA ASN A 103 -7.27 -12.03 13.86
C ASN A 103 -6.78 -12.03 12.41
N GLY A 104 -6.17 -10.94 11.96
CA GLY A 104 -5.59 -10.82 10.63
C GLY A 104 -4.42 -11.75 10.38
N GLN A 105 -4.12 -11.99 9.11
CA GLN A 105 -2.98 -12.81 8.68
C GLN A 105 -1.88 -11.97 8.02
N VAL A 106 -1.95 -10.65 8.16
CA VAL A 106 -0.98 -9.72 7.58
C VAL A 106 -0.25 -9.04 8.73
N LEU A 107 1.06 -9.23 8.81
CA LEU A 107 1.92 -8.47 9.71
C LEU A 107 2.21 -7.12 9.06
N VAL A 108 1.99 -6.07 9.81
CA VAL A 108 2.21 -4.69 9.36
C VAL A 108 3.06 -3.89 10.33
N ALA A 109 3.85 -2.96 9.82
CA ALA A 109 4.39 -1.85 10.57
C ALA A 109 3.35 -0.73 10.54
N ASN A 110 2.85 -0.34 11.70
CA ASN A 110 1.90 0.74 11.84
C ASN A 110 2.61 2.08 11.67
N ILE A 111 1.96 3.00 10.98
CA ILE A 111 2.44 4.37 10.79
C ILE A 111 1.59 5.29 11.65
N ALA A 112 2.23 6.14 12.43
CA ALA A 112 1.53 7.14 13.23
C ALA A 112 0.70 8.07 12.34
N LEU A 113 -0.61 8.15 12.60
CA LEU A 113 -1.52 8.98 11.82
C LEU A 113 -1.41 10.44 12.24
N THR A 114 -0.61 11.21 11.53
CA THR A 114 -0.47 12.65 11.75
C THR A 114 -1.58 13.44 11.03
N PRO A 115 -1.94 14.67 11.48
CA PRO A 115 -2.89 15.53 10.78
C PRO A 115 -2.50 15.80 9.33
N ARG A 116 -1.20 15.83 9.05
CA ARG A 116 -0.66 16.06 7.72
C ARG A 116 -0.86 14.84 6.81
N LEU A 117 -0.62 13.64 7.31
CA LEU A 117 -0.86 12.40 6.58
C LEU A 117 -2.37 12.20 6.34
N GLN A 118 -3.22 12.51 7.34
CA GLN A 118 -4.68 12.47 7.17
C GLN A 118 -5.15 13.46 6.10
N LYS A 119 -4.63 14.68 6.12
CA LYS A 119 -4.97 15.69 5.10
C LYS A 119 -4.59 15.22 3.69
N LEU A 120 -3.40 14.63 3.52
CA LEU A 120 -2.99 14.07 2.23
C LEU A 120 -3.93 12.94 1.78
N PHE A 121 -4.31 12.06 2.69
CA PHE A 121 -5.28 10.99 2.42
C PHE A 121 -6.62 11.57 1.95
N ASP A 122 -7.16 12.56 2.66
CA ASP A 122 -8.43 13.20 2.31
C ASP A 122 -8.38 13.90 0.93
N GLU A 123 -7.22 14.45 0.56
CA GLU A 123 -7.01 15.04 -0.76
C GLU A 123 -6.99 13.99 -1.87
N VAL A 124 -6.36 12.86 -1.64
CA VAL A 124 -6.37 11.70 -2.56
C VAL A 124 -7.78 11.16 -2.72
N GLU A 125 -8.52 10.97 -1.61
CA GLU A 125 -9.91 10.50 -1.63
C GLU A 125 -10.82 11.44 -2.44
N LYS A 126 -10.65 12.76 -2.34
CA LYS A 126 -11.39 13.75 -3.15
C LYS A 126 -11.10 13.63 -4.64
N VAL A 127 -9.86 13.33 -5.03
CA VAL A 127 -9.53 13.08 -6.44
C VAL A 127 -10.20 11.81 -6.93
N VAL A 128 -10.10 10.73 -6.16
CA VAL A 128 -10.70 9.43 -6.48
C VAL A 128 -12.23 9.54 -6.60
N ALA A 129 -12.87 10.27 -5.70
CA ALA A 129 -14.31 10.53 -5.75
C ALA A 129 -14.71 11.35 -7.00
N LYS A 130 -13.92 12.35 -7.36
CA LYS A 130 -14.18 13.23 -8.54
C LYS A 130 -14.18 12.43 -9.85
N ILE A 131 -13.34 11.42 -9.97
CA ILE A 131 -13.25 10.57 -11.17
C ILE A 131 -14.25 9.40 -11.17
N GLY A 132 -15.23 9.42 -10.26
CA GLY A 132 -16.38 8.50 -10.25
C GLY A 132 -16.20 7.26 -9.38
N PHE A 133 -15.16 7.16 -8.54
CA PHE A 133 -15.02 6.09 -7.57
C PHE A 133 -15.54 6.55 -6.20
N GLY A 134 -16.12 5.61 -5.45
CA GLY A 134 -16.63 5.92 -4.12
C GLY A 134 -15.51 6.24 -3.12
N MET A 135 -15.78 7.15 -2.19
CA MET A 135 -14.87 7.39 -1.07
C MET A 135 -14.78 6.14 -0.17
N ALA A 136 -13.62 5.90 0.41
CA ALA A 136 -13.47 4.81 1.36
C ALA A 136 -14.35 5.06 2.61
N LEU A 137 -15.27 4.12 2.88
CA LEU A 137 -16.17 4.20 4.05
C LEU A 137 -15.48 3.83 5.37
N ARG A 138 -14.19 3.47 5.33
CA ARG A 138 -13.42 2.99 6.48
C ARG A 138 -12.39 4.01 6.92
N THR A 139 -12.13 4.04 8.23
CA THR A 139 -11.05 4.85 8.82
C THR A 139 -9.72 4.52 8.15
N PHE A 140 -8.97 5.54 7.79
CA PHE A 140 -7.62 5.40 7.29
C PHE A 140 -6.70 4.89 8.41
N ARG A 141 -6.03 3.79 8.13
CA ARG A 141 -5.07 3.15 9.04
C ARG A 141 -3.76 2.94 8.27
N PRO A 142 -2.87 3.93 8.27
CA PRO A 142 -1.63 3.87 7.49
C PRO A 142 -0.71 2.78 8.04
N HIS A 143 -0.20 1.94 7.15
CA HIS A 143 0.68 0.83 7.50
C HIS A 143 1.53 0.38 6.32
N ILE A 144 2.64 -0.28 6.61
CA ILE A 144 3.46 -0.98 5.63
C ILE A 144 3.33 -2.49 5.85
N THR A 145 2.94 -3.23 4.83
CA THR A 145 2.87 -4.68 4.90
C THR A 145 4.26 -5.29 4.93
N LEU A 146 4.58 -6.00 6.03
CA LEU A 146 5.85 -6.71 6.21
C LEU A 146 5.77 -8.16 5.75
N ALA A 147 4.68 -8.86 6.11
CA ALA A 147 4.53 -10.28 5.83
C ALA A 147 3.08 -10.74 5.78
N ARG A 148 2.85 -11.91 5.18
CA ARG A 148 1.56 -12.62 5.19
C ARG A 148 1.76 -14.03 5.72
N PHE A 149 1.02 -14.41 6.75
CA PHE A 149 1.03 -15.74 7.31
C PHE A 149 0.19 -16.69 6.45
N LYS A 150 0.68 -17.90 6.25
CA LYS A 150 -0.04 -18.95 5.50
C LYS A 150 -0.97 -19.77 6.38
N ASP A 151 -0.70 -19.80 7.66
CA ASP A 151 -1.51 -20.48 8.67
C ASP A 151 -2.13 -19.48 9.64
N LYS A 152 -3.06 -19.96 10.47
CA LYS A 152 -3.70 -19.14 11.50
C LYS A 152 -2.89 -19.05 12.79
N ASN A 153 -1.84 -19.85 12.94
CA ASN A 153 -0.93 -19.77 14.08
C ASN A 153 -0.02 -18.56 13.90
N ARG A 154 -0.09 -17.65 14.85
CA ARG A 154 0.64 -16.37 14.86
C ARG A 154 1.51 -16.32 16.11
N PRO A 155 2.71 -15.71 16.00
CA PRO A 155 3.67 -15.69 17.12
C PRO A 155 3.22 -14.81 18.29
N PHE A 156 2.32 -13.85 18.05
CA PHE A 156 1.80 -12.96 19.09
C PHE A 156 0.34 -12.60 18.79
N SER A 157 -0.37 -12.11 19.78
CA SER A 157 -1.79 -11.72 19.67
C SER A 157 -2.03 -10.22 19.92
N GLN A 158 -1.03 -9.49 20.36
CA GLN A 158 -1.10 -8.09 20.75
C GLN A 158 -0.27 -7.21 19.80
N ILE A 159 -0.48 -5.89 19.90
CA ILE A 159 0.40 -4.89 19.29
C ILE A 159 1.76 -4.98 19.98
N ILE A 160 2.82 -4.94 19.19
CA ILE A 160 4.20 -4.83 19.66
C ILE A 160 4.63 -3.39 19.48
N GLU A 161 4.72 -2.65 20.55
CA GLU A 161 5.32 -1.32 20.55
C GLU A 161 6.84 -1.42 20.30
N LEU A 162 7.39 -0.54 19.51
CA LEU A 162 8.84 -0.43 19.34
C LEU A 162 9.43 0.33 20.52
N GLU A 163 10.57 -0.11 21.03
CA GLU A 163 11.30 0.59 22.09
C GLU A 163 11.68 2.00 21.66
N GLU A 164 12.08 2.15 20.40
CA GLU A 164 12.34 3.43 19.76
C GLU A 164 11.55 3.51 18.45
N PRO A 165 10.68 4.52 18.29
CA PRO A 165 9.98 4.76 17.04
C PRO A 165 10.93 5.03 15.88
N VAL A 166 10.62 4.50 14.71
CA VAL A 166 11.42 4.71 13.51
C VAL A 166 10.89 5.91 12.73
N ASN A 167 11.66 6.97 12.71
CA ASN A 167 11.31 8.20 12.01
C ASN A 167 11.92 8.25 10.61
N SER A 168 11.14 8.72 9.63
CA SER A 168 11.59 8.91 8.26
C SER A 168 10.75 9.98 7.53
N VAL A 169 11.02 10.15 6.23
CA VAL A 169 10.32 11.09 5.37
C VAL A 169 9.90 10.39 4.09
N ILE A 170 8.65 10.60 3.70
CA ILE A 170 8.13 10.25 2.37
C ILE A 170 8.20 11.50 1.48
N GLU A 171 8.68 11.34 0.26
CA GLU A 171 8.96 12.44 -0.65
C GLU A 171 8.23 12.32 -1.99
N ALA A 172 7.35 11.34 -2.12
CA ALA A 172 6.53 11.18 -3.33
C ALA A 172 5.23 10.45 -3.06
N LEU A 173 4.23 10.75 -3.89
CA LEU A 173 3.03 9.99 -4.09
C LEU A 173 3.17 9.21 -5.39
N ASP A 174 3.03 7.92 -5.34
CA ASP A 174 3.23 7.01 -6.46
C ASP A 174 1.92 6.33 -6.86
N ILE A 175 1.77 6.12 -8.16
CA ILE A 175 0.65 5.37 -8.72
C ILE A 175 1.19 4.09 -9.32
N TYR A 176 0.59 2.98 -8.93
CA TYR A 176 0.96 1.65 -9.35
C TYR A 176 -0.16 0.95 -10.10
N GLU A 177 0.26 0.19 -11.08
CA GLU A 177 -0.54 -0.85 -11.70
C GLU A 177 -0.22 -2.20 -11.07
N SER A 178 -1.24 -2.87 -10.54
CA SER A 178 -1.11 -4.20 -9.94
C SER A 178 -1.61 -5.25 -10.91
N SER A 179 -0.76 -6.21 -11.24
CA SER A 179 -1.07 -7.36 -12.07
C SER A 179 -0.75 -8.66 -11.36
N PHE A 180 -1.39 -9.75 -11.77
CA PHE A 180 -1.12 -11.07 -11.23
C PHE A 180 -0.56 -11.96 -12.35
N LYS A 181 0.74 -12.32 -12.20
CA LYS A 181 1.44 -13.17 -13.18
C LYS A 181 2.13 -14.33 -12.47
N SER A 182 1.96 -15.54 -13.01
CA SER A 182 2.64 -16.76 -12.52
C SER A 182 2.52 -16.96 -11.00
N GLY A 183 1.31 -16.74 -10.43
CA GLY A 183 1.06 -16.94 -9.01
C GLY A 183 1.59 -15.82 -8.09
N LYS A 184 2.08 -14.71 -8.64
CA LYS A 184 2.66 -13.59 -7.89
C LYS A 184 2.00 -12.27 -8.29
N THR A 185 1.80 -11.41 -7.31
CA THR A 185 1.42 -10.01 -7.53
C THR A 185 2.66 -9.22 -7.94
N LEU A 186 2.53 -8.48 -9.02
CA LEU A 186 3.53 -7.54 -9.52
C LEU A 186 2.94 -6.14 -9.46
N HIS A 187 3.68 -5.20 -8.88
CA HIS A 187 3.37 -3.78 -8.89
C HIS A 187 4.31 -3.06 -9.84
N THR A 188 3.75 -2.38 -10.82
CA THR A 188 4.49 -1.57 -11.80
C THR A 188 4.21 -0.11 -11.51
N LEU A 189 5.25 0.66 -11.23
CA LEU A 189 5.14 2.13 -11.09
C LEU A 189 4.79 2.73 -12.44
N ILE A 190 3.74 3.56 -12.48
CA ILE A 190 3.24 4.19 -13.71
C ILE A 190 3.31 5.71 -13.66
N GLN A 191 3.28 6.31 -12.46
CA GLN A 191 3.41 7.75 -12.28
C GLN A 191 3.96 8.07 -10.89
N THR A 192 4.75 9.15 -10.76
CA THR A 192 5.29 9.69 -9.50
C THR A 192 5.02 11.18 -9.42
N TYR A 193 4.56 11.65 -8.27
CA TYR A 193 4.44 13.06 -7.91
C TYR A 193 5.37 13.35 -6.75
N SER A 194 6.50 13.99 -7.05
CA SER A 194 7.49 14.36 -6.03
C SER A 194 6.96 15.46 -5.11
N PHE A 195 7.29 15.36 -3.84
CA PHE A 195 7.01 16.39 -2.83
C PHE A 195 8.14 17.43 -2.81
N GLU A 196 7.82 18.68 -2.49
CA GLU A 196 8.76 19.79 -2.32
C GLU A 196 9.23 19.94 -0.87
#